data_05232cccf56d8857afb83ef3a419a5e4
#
_entry.id   05232cccf56d8857afb83ef3a419a5e4
#
_cell.length_a   1.000
_cell.length_b   1.000
_cell.length_c   1.000
_cell.angle_alpha   90.00
_cell.angle_beta   90.00
_cell.angle_gamma   90.00
#
_symmetry.space_group_name_H-M   'P 1'
#
loop_
_entity.id
_entity.type
_entity.pdbx_description
1 polymer ?
#
loop_
_entity_poly.entity_id
_entity_poly.type
_entity_poly.pdbx_seq_one_letter_code
_entity_poly.pdbx_strand_id
1 'polypeptide(L)'
;MLQAITYTCVSTHLGTIPVTFSHQFIMTIAFAVRRRDPELVGPARKTPRETKRLSDIEDQVGLRWHVPFVLFYRGRGRGGDPAAAVRRALGEALVPYYPLAGRLREVDGQKLVVDCTGEGVLFVEADADVRLAELEAAGLTPPFPCMDQLLFDIKGSGSVLNCPLLLIQVHMILFMYTCHHDLSFHGLLG
;
A
#
# COMPACT_ATOMS: atom_id res chain seq x y z
N MET A 1 14.57 -6.85 -7.36
CA MET A 1 13.74 -5.65 -7.20
C MET A 1 12.76 -5.91 -6.08
N LEU A 2 12.79 -5.15 -5.01
CA LEU A 2 11.79 -5.25 -3.93
C LEU A 2 10.70 -4.23 -4.19
N GLN A 3 9.48 -4.61 -3.89
CA GLN A 3 8.33 -3.73 -3.95
C GLN A 3 7.72 -3.64 -2.57
N ALA A 4 7.47 -2.45 -2.09
CA ALA A 4 6.57 -2.23 -0.98
C ALA A 4 5.20 -1.86 -1.54
N ILE A 5 4.20 -2.61 -1.16
CA ILE A 5 2.81 -2.30 -1.49
C ILE A 5 2.16 -1.88 -0.19
N THR A 6 1.69 -0.65 -0.15
CA THR A 6 0.98 -0.13 1.00
C THR A 6 -0.50 -0.21 0.71
N TYR A 7 -1.24 -0.86 1.57
CA TYR A 7 -2.69 -0.90 1.54
C TYR A 7 -3.22 -0.06 2.69
N THR A 8 -4.18 0.78 2.37
CA THR A 8 -5.00 1.42 3.39
C THR A 8 -6.42 0.94 3.14
N CYS A 9 -6.92 0.08 4.00
CA CYS A 9 -8.25 -0.52 3.90
C CYS A 9 -9.08 -0.14 5.12
N VAL A 10 -10.38 -0.02 4.96
CA VAL A 10 -11.30 0.13 6.10
C VAL A 10 -11.35 -1.20 6.86
N SER A 11 -10.91 -1.20 8.12
CA SER A 11 -10.80 -2.43 8.93
C SER A 11 -11.98 -2.61 9.87
N THR A 12 -12.29 -3.89 10.12
CA THR A 12 -13.34 -4.32 11.03
C THR A 12 -12.83 -4.96 12.32
N HIS A 13 -11.51 -4.97 12.61
CA HIS A 13 -10.98 -5.60 13.84
C HIS A 13 -9.88 -4.80 14.53
N LEU A 14 -10.16 -4.41 15.77
CA LEU A 14 -9.19 -3.84 16.72
C LEU A 14 -8.78 -4.91 17.74
N GLY A 15 -7.50 -5.32 17.65
CA GLY A 15 -6.80 -5.92 18.79
C GLY A 15 -5.77 -4.92 19.30
N THR A 16 -5.89 -4.46 20.53
CA THR A 16 -4.87 -3.64 21.18
C THR A 16 -3.65 -4.50 21.47
N ILE A 17 -2.57 -4.29 20.72
CA ILE A 17 -1.27 -4.94 20.98
C ILE A 17 -0.48 -4.02 21.91
N PRO A 18 -0.10 -4.47 23.12
CA PRO A 18 0.80 -3.68 23.97
C PRO A 18 2.19 -3.63 23.35
N VAL A 19 2.63 -2.44 22.97
CA VAL A 19 3.99 -2.22 22.44
C VAL A 19 4.95 -2.11 23.61
N THR A 20 5.73 -3.14 23.85
CA THR A 20 6.85 -3.10 24.81
C THR A 20 8.03 -2.46 24.09
N PHE A 21 8.40 -1.24 24.47
CA PHE A 21 9.59 -0.56 23.95
C PHE A 21 10.85 -1.24 24.49
N SER A 22 11.54 -1.99 23.67
CA SER A 22 12.92 -2.39 23.88
C SER A 22 13.83 -1.32 23.26
N HIS A 23 14.75 -0.74 24.06
CA HIS A 23 15.76 0.20 23.59
C HIS A 23 16.76 -0.53 22.68
N GLN A 24 16.43 -0.65 21.39
CA GLN A 24 17.40 -0.98 20.36
C GLN A 24 17.90 0.30 19.70
N PHE A 25 19.20 0.36 19.42
CA PHE A 25 19.84 1.44 18.65
C PHE A 25 19.06 1.63 17.35
N ILE A 26 18.28 2.69 17.27
CA ILE A 26 17.51 3.05 16.07
C ILE A 26 18.52 3.63 15.08
N MET A 27 18.92 2.83 14.11
CA MET A 27 19.59 3.35 12.91
C MET A 27 18.60 4.29 12.22
N THR A 28 18.90 5.57 12.20
CA THR A 28 18.05 6.58 11.57
C THR A 28 18.20 6.44 10.06
N ILE A 29 17.29 5.71 9.42
CA ILE A 29 17.15 5.75 7.96
C ILE A 29 16.31 6.97 7.63
N ALA A 30 16.81 7.82 6.74
CA ALA A 30 16.04 8.91 6.14
C ALA A 30 16.02 8.70 4.63
N PHE A 31 14.84 8.67 4.04
CA PHE A 31 14.66 8.57 2.60
C PHE A 31 13.47 9.41 2.15
N ALA A 32 13.44 9.77 0.87
CA ALA A 32 12.35 10.48 0.25
C ALA A 32 11.55 9.57 -0.69
N VAL A 33 10.25 9.80 -0.75
CA VAL A 33 9.36 9.13 -1.68
C VAL A 33 8.81 10.11 -2.69
N ARG A 34 9.01 9.81 -3.96
CA ARG A 34 8.47 10.57 -5.09
C ARG A 34 7.25 9.84 -5.63
N ARG A 35 6.07 10.44 -5.47
CA ARG A 35 4.80 9.89 -5.91
C ARG A 35 4.43 10.45 -7.27
N ARG A 36 3.88 9.60 -8.15
CA ARG A 36 3.17 10.03 -9.35
C ARG A 36 1.77 10.48 -9.00
N ASP A 37 1.09 11.10 -9.96
CA ASP A 37 -0.29 11.51 -9.77
C ASP A 37 -1.19 10.30 -9.49
N PRO A 38 -2.07 10.39 -8.48
CA PRO A 38 -3.02 9.32 -8.17
C PRO A 38 -4.00 9.08 -9.30
N GLU A 39 -4.34 7.83 -9.55
CA GLU A 39 -5.38 7.44 -10.51
C GLU A 39 -6.42 6.52 -9.87
N LEU A 40 -7.62 6.48 -10.44
CA LEU A 40 -8.65 5.53 -10.03
C LEU A 40 -8.57 4.28 -10.90
N VAL A 41 -8.43 3.11 -10.27
CA VAL A 41 -8.48 1.82 -10.93
C VAL A 41 -9.84 1.19 -10.66
N GLY A 42 -10.67 1.10 -11.70
CA GLY A 42 -11.98 0.47 -11.64
C GLY A 42 -11.92 -1.04 -11.97
N PRO A 43 -13.05 -1.74 -11.82
CA PRO A 43 -13.19 -3.13 -12.24
C PRO A 43 -12.89 -3.30 -13.73
N ALA A 44 -12.14 -4.36 -14.09
CA ALA A 44 -11.78 -4.67 -15.48
C ALA A 44 -12.99 -4.99 -16.38
N ARG A 45 -14.14 -5.30 -15.81
CA ARG A 45 -15.41 -5.59 -16.51
C ARG A 45 -16.59 -4.95 -15.78
N LYS A 46 -17.71 -4.85 -16.47
CA LYS A 46 -18.96 -4.34 -15.87
C LYS A 46 -19.34 -5.15 -14.63
N THR A 47 -19.71 -4.44 -13.57
CA THR A 47 -20.11 -4.99 -12.27
C THR A 47 -21.53 -4.51 -11.92
N PRO A 48 -22.22 -5.19 -11.00
CA PRO A 48 -23.52 -4.77 -10.53
C PRO A 48 -23.49 -3.33 -9.99
N ARG A 49 -24.55 -2.57 -10.28
CA ARG A 49 -24.79 -1.23 -9.76
C ARG A 49 -25.91 -1.33 -8.74
N GLU A 50 -25.55 -1.38 -7.48
CA GLU A 50 -26.49 -1.55 -6.38
C GLU A 50 -26.00 -0.86 -5.12
N THR A 51 -26.88 -0.69 -4.15
CA THR A 51 -26.51 -0.22 -2.80
C THR A 51 -26.56 -1.40 -1.85
N LYS A 52 -25.46 -1.64 -1.15
CA LYS A 52 -25.34 -2.70 -0.13
C LYS A 52 -25.34 -2.11 1.26
N ARG A 53 -26.14 -2.69 2.14
CA ARG A 53 -26.08 -2.39 3.57
C ARG A 53 -24.86 -3.09 4.18
N LEU A 54 -24.19 -2.41 5.09
CA LEU A 54 -23.18 -3.03 5.95
C LEU A 54 -23.88 -3.83 7.06
N SER A 55 -23.20 -4.87 7.54
CA SER A 55 -23.61 -5.56 8.77
C SER A 55 -23.44 -4.65 9.99
N ASP A 56 -24.13 -4.96 11.09
CA ASP A 56 -23.99 -4.19 12.33
C ASP A 56 -22.57 -4.21 12.89
N ILE A 57 -21.74 -5.19 12.52
CA ILE A 57 -20.32 -5.26 12.88
C ILE A 57 -19.52 -4.28 12.04
N GLU A 58 -19.74 -4.24 10.72
CA GLU A 58 -19.01 -3.39 9.79
C GLU A 58 -19.39 -1.90 9.93
N ASP A 59 -20.57 -1.62 10.47
CA ASP A 59 -21.13 -0.26 10.58
C ASP A 59 -20.78 0.43 11.92
N GLN A 60 -19.90 -0.14 12.73
CA GLN A 60 -19.50 0.45 13.99
C GLN A 60 -18.71 1.75 13.78
N VAL A 61 -19.09 2.80 14.51
CA VAL A 61 -18.44 4.13 14.41
C VAL A 61 -16.93 4.06 14.64
N GLY A 62 -16.48 3.21 15.56
CA GLY A 62 -15.05 3.01 15.83
C GLY A 62 -14.24 2.36 14.72
N LEU A 63 -14.90 1.86 13.67
CA LEU A 63 -14.24 1.21 12.51
C LEU A 63 -14.23 2.10 11.26
N ARG A 64 -14.76 3.32 11.34
CA ARG A 64 -14.88 4.23 10.21
C ARG A 64 -13.59 5.00 9.93
N TRP A 65 -12.51 4.27 9.64
CA TRP A 65 -11.21 4.83 9.33
C TRP A 65 -10.39 3.87 8.44
N HIS A 66 -9.40 4.42 7.73
CA HIS A 66 -8.50 3.62 6.92
C HIS A 66 -7.37 3.04 7.77
N VAL A 67 -7.14 1.73 7.66
CA VAL A 67 -6.05 1.02 8.36
C VAL A 67 -4.87 0.90 7.43
N PRO A 68 -3.69 1.43 7.79
CA PRO A 68 -2.51 1.33 6.97
C PRO A 68 -1.82 -0.04 7.12
N PHE A 69 -1.40 -0.61 5.98
CA PHE A 69 -0.56 -1.80 5.91
C PHE A 69 0.61 -1.57 4.97
N VAL A 70 1.78 -2.09 5.31
CA VAL A 70 2.95 -2.11 4.43
C VAL A 70 3.39 -3.55 4.24
N LEU A 71 3.48 -3.98 2.98
CA LEU A 71 3.93 -5.31 2.62
C LEU A 71 5.14 -5.21 1.67
N PHE A 72 6.17 -6.01 1.93
CA PHE A 72 7.39 -6.06 1.12
C PHE A 72 7.43 -7.33 0.29
N TYR A 73 7.68 -7.19 -1.02
CA TYR A 73 7.77 -8.31 -1.95
C TYR A 73 9.10 -8.30 -2.69
N ARG A 74 9.78 -9.44 -2.73
CA ARG A 74 10.99 -9.61 -3.54
C ARG A 74 10.61 -10.00 -4.98
N GLY A 75 10.88 -9.11 -5.92
CA GLY A 75 10.69 -9.40 -7.34
C GLY A 75 11.68 -10.48 -7.82
N ARG A 76 11.20 -11.41 -8.63
CA ARG A 76 12.00 -12.52 -9.18
C ARG A 76 12.77 -12.16 -10.46
N GLY A 77 13.04 -10.89 -10.73
CA GLY A 77 13.94 -10.44 -11.80
C GLY A 77 13.51 -10.74 -13.26
N ARG A 78 12.31 -11.25 -13.50
CA ARG A 78 11.76 -11.38 -14.84
C ARG A 78 11.21 -10.03 -15.26
N GLY A 79 11.85 -9.40 -16.26
CA GLY A 79 11.53 -8.05 -16.71
C GLY A 79 10.04 -7.81 -16.92
N GLY A 80 9.59 -6.64 -16.50
CA GLY A 80 8.22 -6.17 -16.58
C GLY A 80 8.02 -4.99 -15.63
N ASP A 81 6.99 -4.21 -15.87
CA ASP A 81 6.55 -3.14 -14.99
C ASP A 81 5.66 -3.73 -13.89
N PRO A 82 6.12 -3.76 -12.63
CA PRO A 82 5.36 -4.33 -11.53
C PRO A 82 4.13 -3.49 -11.17
N ALA A 83 4.21 -2.16 -11.29
CA ALA A 83 3.07 -1.29 -11.02
C ALA A 83 1.95 -1.56 -12.03
N ALA A 84 2.28 -1.68 -13.31
CA ALA A 84 1.32 -2.07 -14.32
C ALA A 84 0.72 -3.48 -14.08
N ALA A 85 1.53 -4.42 -13.59
CA ALA A 85 1.05 -5.75 -13.25
C ALA A 85 0.06 -5.74 -12.07
N VAL A 86 0.39 -4.99 -11.01
CA VAL A 86 -0.49 -4.82 -9.84
C VAL A 86 -1.78 -4.10 -10.23
N ARG A 87 -1.68 -3.02 -11.03
CA ARG A 87 -2.84 -2.27 -11.52
C ARG A 87 -3.81 -3.18 -12.29
N ARG A 88 -3.29 -3.99 -13.22
CA ARG A 88 -4.11 -4.94 -13.99
C ARG A 88 -4.76 -5.98 -13.08
N ALA A 89 -4.00 -6.60 -12.19
CA ALA A 89 -4.51 -7.59 -11.25
C ALA A 89 -5.57 -7.01 -10.32
N LEU A 90 -5.40 -5.75 -9.90
CA LEU A 90 -6.37 -5.02 -9.11
C LEU A 90 -7.69 -4.85 -9.85
N GLY A 91 -7.66 -4.42 -11.11
CA GLY A 91 -8.87 -4.32 -11.94
C GLY A 91 -9.62 -5.65 -12.06
N GLU A 92 -8.91 -6.75 -12.24
CA GLU A 92 -9.52 -8.09 -12.28
C GLU A 92 -10.08 -8.50 -10.90
N ALA A 93 -9.37 -8.23 -9.80
CA ALA A 93 -9.84 -8.51 -8.46
C ALA A 93 -11.10 -7.71 -8.08
N LEU A 94 -11.22 -6.49 -8.57
CA LEU A 94 -12.39 -5.65 -8.34
C LEU A 94 -13.66 -6.15 -9.05
N VAL A 95 -13.57 -7.15 -9.93
CA VAL A 95 -14.76 -7.74 -10.54
C VAL A 95 -15.57 -8.56 -9.52
N PRO A 96 -15.02 -9.59 -8.86
CA PRO A 96 -15.73 -10.29 -7.79
C PRO A 96 -15.89 -9.44 -6.51
N TYR A 97 -14.96 -8.53 -6.23
CA TYR A 97 -14.98 -7.64 -5.07
C TYR A 97 -15.48 -6.23 -5.41
N TYR A 98 -16.44 -6.12 -6.33
CA TYR A 98 -16.95 -4.84 -6.84
C TYR A 98 -17.44 -3.83 -5.79
N PRO A 99 -17.91 -4.20 -4.59
CA PRO A 99 -18.24 -3.20 -3.58
C PRO A 99 -17.05 -2.34 -3.15
N LEU A 100 -15.82 -2.87 -3.20
CA LEU A 100 -14.60 -2.10 -2.90
C LEU A 100 -14.35 -0.97 -3.91
N ALA A 101 -14.89 -1.08 -5.11
CA ALA A 101 -14.82 -0.02 -6.12
C ALA A 101 -15.93 1.03 -5.97
N GLY A 102 -16.71 0.94 -4.90
CA GLY A 102 -17.79 1.86 -4.56
C GLY A 102 -17.39 2.99 -3.62
N ARG A 103 -18.39 3.58 -3.00
CA ARG A 103 -18.25 4.63 -1.99
C ARG A 103 -19.17 4.38 -0.81
N LEU A 104 -18.66 4.68 0.40
CA LEU A 104 -19.50 4.68 1.60
C LEU A 104 -20.37 5.94 1.62
N ARG A 105 -21.61 5.76 1.94
CA ARG A 105 -22.56 6.84 2.16
C ARG A 105 -23.33 6.60 3.45
N GLU A 106 -23.59 7.66 4.20
CA GLU A 106 -24.44 7.59 5.38
C GLU A 106 -25.90 7.78 4.99
N VAL A 107 -26.77 6.97 5.57
CA VAL A 107 -28.23 7.04 5.44
C VAL A 107 -28.88 7.28 6.81
N ASP A 108 -30.20 7.37 6.85
CA ASP A 108 -30.96 7.63 8.07
C ASP A 108 -30.56 6.70 9.22
N GLY A 109 -30.47 7.28 10.43
CA GLY A 109 -30.03 6.57 11.63
C GLY A 109 -28.50 6.39 11.71
N GLN A 110 -27.75 7.17 10.98
CA GLN A 110 -26.28 7.12 10.90
C GLN A 110 -25.74 5.77 10.40
N LYS A 111 -26.55 5.02 9.66
CA LYS A 111 -26.15 3.75 9.07
C LYS A 111 -25.34 3.95 7.79
N LEU A 112 -24.31 3.11 7.59
CA LEU A 112 -23.53 3.14 6.37
C LEU A 112 -24.05 2.15 5.34
N VAL A 113 -23.98 2.58 4.09
CA VAL A 113 -24.19 1.74 2.91
C VAL A 113 -23.03 1.90 1.95
N VAL A 114 -22.78 0.87 1.14
CA VAL A 114 -21.84 0.95 0.02
C VAL A 114 -22.65 1.13 -1.26
N ASP A 115 -22.49 2.27 -1.91
CA ASP A 115 -22.96 2.46 -3.27
C ASP A 115 -21.93 1.87 -4.24
N CYS A 116 -22.28 0.76 -4.87
CA CYS A 116 -21.42 0.03 -5.80
C CYS A 116 -21.33 0.78 -7.15
N THR A 117 -20.70 1.96 -7.14
CA THR A 117 -20.60 2.86 -8.31
C THR A 117 -19.60 2.39 -9.34
N GLY A 118 -18.68 1.48 -8.94
CA GLY A 118 -17.59 1.02 -9.80
C GLY A 118 -16.60 2.12 -10.19
N GLU A 119 -16.54 3.22 -9.43
CA GLU A 119 -15.57 4.32 -9.65
C GLU A 119 -14.13 3.86 -9.49
N GLY A 120 -13.93 2.87 -8.63
CA GLY A 120 -12.62 2.29 -8.42
C GLY A 120 -11.96 2.69 -7.09
N VAL A 121 -10.79 2.13 -6.92
CA VAL A 121 -9.88 2.35 -5.79
C VAL A 121 -8.74 3.27 -6.21
N LEU A 122 -8.15 3.97 -5.25
CA LEU A 122 -7.05 4.88 -5.56
C LEU A 122 -5.74 4.11 -5.68
N PHE A 123 -5.02 4.36 -6.77
CA PHE A 123 -3.75 3.73 -7.06
C PHE A 123 -2.67 4.79 -7.29
N VAL A 124 -1.50 4.61 -6.66
CA VAL A 124 -0.35 5.52 -6.77
C VAL A 124 0.91 4.73 -7.04
N GLU A 125 1.66 5.13 -8.04
CA GLU A 125 3.03 4.68 -8.24
C GLU A 125 4.00 5.61 -7.53
N ALA A 126 5.02 5.04 -6.89
CA ALA A 126 6.01 5.82 -6.17
C ALA A 126 7.41 5.22 -6.29
N ASP A 127 8.40 6.09 -6.31
CA ASP A 127 9.81 5.73 -6.24
C ASP A 127 10.33 6.10 -4.85
N ALA A 128 10.92 5.14 -4.14
CA ALA A 128 11.55 5.37 -2.85
C ALA A 128 13.07 5.41 -3.03
N ASP A 129 13.69 6.52 -2.59
CA ASP A 129 15.15 6.71 -2.63
C ASP A 129 15.79 6.04 -1.41
N VAL A 130 15.69 4.71 -1.37
CA VAL A 130 16.25 3.88 -0.30
C VAL A 130 16.67 2.53 -0.90
N ARG A 131 17.72 1.94 -0.33
CA ARG A 131 18.15 0.59 -0.71
C ARG A 131 17.46 -0.46 0.14
N LEU A 132 17.14 -1.59 -0.48
CA LEU A 132 16.56 -2.72 0.24
C LEU A 132 17.41 -3.13 1.45
N ALA A 133 18.74 -3.21 1.27
CA ALA A 133 19.67 -3.59 2.35
C ALA A 133 19.60 -2.64 3.55
N GLU A 134 19.33 -1.36 3.32
CA GLU A 134 19.17 -0.37 4.39
C GLU A 134 17.86 -0.60 5.16
N LEU A 135 16.78 -0.88 4.46
CA LEU A 135 15.50 -1.23 5.09
C LEU A 135 15.58 -2.58 5.82
N GLU A 136 16.26 -3.57 5.25
CA GLU A 136 16.48 -4.87 5.91
C GLU A 136 17.34 -4.74 7.16
N ALA A 137 18.39 -3.90 7.12
CA ALA A 137 19.25 -3.62 8.27
C ALA A 137 18.50 -2.88 9.41
N ALA A 138 17.53 -2.02 9.06
CA ALA A 138 16.67 -1.35 10.03
C ALA A 138 15.59 -2.26 10.63
N GLY A 139 15.46 -3.47 10.10
CA GLY A 139 14.41 -4.42 10.47
C GLY A 139 13.07 -4.01 9.85
N LEU A 140 12.59 -4.75 8.87
CA LEU A 140 11.32 -4.50 8.15
C LEU A 140 10.05 -4.64 9.01
N THR A 141 10.21 -4.67 10.33
CA THR A 141 9.08 -4.81 11.27
C THR A 141 8.62 -3.43 11.72
N PRO A 142 7.38 -3.04 11.48
CA PRO A 142 6.83 -1.77 11.99
C PRO A 142 6.83 -1.70 13.53
N PRO A 143 7.05 -0.51 14.11
CA PRO A 143 7.38 0.75 13.44
C PRO A 143 8.89 0.85 13.13
N PHE A 144 9.23 1.19 11.89
CA PHE A 144 10.61 1.51 11.50
C PHE A 144 10.72 2.99 11.07
N PRO A 145 11.93 3.58 11.10
CA PRO A 145 12.12 4.99 10.74
C PRO A 145 11.58 5.33 9.35
N CYS A 146 10.93 6.47 9.20
CA CYS A 146 10.34 6.96 7.95
C CYS A 146 9.25 6.05 7.34
N MET A 147 8.60 5.19 8.13
CA MET A 147 7.48 4.37 7.66
C MET A 147 6.34 5.22 7.10
N ASP A 148 6.13 6.41 7.64
CA ASP A 148 5.16 7.41 7.15
C ASP A 148 5.39 7.79 5.69
N GLN A 149 6.63 7.75 5.19
CA GLN A 149 6.95 8.00 3.79
C GLN A 149 6.40 6.90 2.86
N LEU A 150 6.25 5.70 3.36
CA LEU A 150 5.67 4.58 2.62
C LEU A 150 4.14 4.56 2.67
N LEU A 151 3.53 5.31 3.56
CA LEU A 151 2.08 5.41 3.68
C LEU A 151 1.56 6.56 2.79
N PHE A 152 0.37 6.37 2.27
CA PHE A 152 -0.31 7.38 1.47
C PHE A 152 -1.68 7.66 2.08
N ASP A 153 -1.96 8.93 2.25
CA ASP A 153 -3.26 9.41 2.75
C ASP A 153 -3.80 10.50 1.82
N ILE A 154 -5.11 10.57 1.71
CA ILE A 154 -5.78 11.63 0.96
C ILE A 154 -5.90 12.85 1.89
N LYS A 155 -5.18 13.92 1.58
CA LYS A 155 -5.29 15.17 2.32
C LYS A 155 -6.74 15.66 2.33
N GLY A 156 -7.29 15.83 3.52
CA GLY A 156 -8.67 16.29 3.70
C GLY A 156 -9.70 15.18 3.87
N SER A 157 -9.34 13.91 3.82
CA SER A 157 -10.23 12.79 4.14
C SER A 157 -10.37 12.59 5.65
N GLY A 158 -10.88 13.58 6.37
CA GLY A 158 -11.25 13.41 7.79
C GLY A 158 -12.40 12.42 8.01
N SER A 159 -12.91 11.80 6.94
CA SER A 159 -14.02 10.86 6.93
C SER A 159 -13.82 9.81 5.84
N VAL A 160 -14.29 8.61 6.08
CA VAL A 160 -14.34 7.52 5.07
C VAL A 160 -15.50 7.68 4.07
N LEU A 161 -16.37 8.67 4.27
CA LEU A 161 -17.54 8.90 3.42
C LEU A 161 -17.14 9.52 2.08
N ASN A 162 -17.74 9.01 1.02
CA ASN A 162 -17.53 9.47 -0.37
C ASN A 162 -16.06 9.43 -0.85
N CYS A 163 -15.20 8.70 -0.13
CA CYS A 163 -13.80 8.47 -0.50
C CYS A 163 -13.62 7.08 -1.11
N PRO A 164 -12.56 6.83 -1.88
CA PRO A 164 -12.17 5.47 -2.25
C PRO A 164 -11.97 4.60 -1.01
N LEU A 165 -12.54 3.38 -1.04
CA LEU A 165 -12.50 2.45 0.10
C LEU A 165 -11.14 1.81 0.29
N LEU A 166 -10.32 1.79 -0.74
CA LEU A 166 -8.99 1.23 -0.75
C LEU A 166 -8.03 2.20 -1.45
N LEU A 167 -6.90 2.44 -0.80
CA LEU A 167 -5.79 3.21 -1.35
C LEU A 167 -4.58 2.27 -1.47
N ILE A 168 -4.03 2.16 -2.65
CA ILE A 168 -2.88 1.30 -2.94
C ILE A 168 -1.74 2.15 -3.47
N GLN A 169 -0.59 2.08 -2.80
CA GLN A 169 0.63 2.68 -3.28
C GLN A 169 1.67 1.59 -3.55
N VAL A 170 2.23 1.59 -4.74
CA VAL A 170 3.28 0.65 -5.14
C VAL A 170 4.61 1.38 -5.20
N HIS A 171 5.54 1.00 -4.34
CA HIS A 171 6.87 1.58 -4.32
C HIS A 171 7.86 0.72 -5.09
N MET A 172 8.62 1.38 -5.95
CA MET A 172 9.82 0.83 -6.56
C MET A 172 11.00 1.16 -5.65
N ILE A 173 11.58 0.12 -5.05
CA ILE A 173 12.74 0.24 -4.16
C ILE A 173 13.99 -0.18 -4.94
N LEU A 174 15.02 0.67 -4.94
CA LEU A 174 16.26 0.46 -5.67
C LEU A 174 17.01 -0.77 -5.15
N PHE A 175 17.29 -1.70 -6.06
CA PHE A 175 18.19 -2.81 -5.83
C PHE A 175 19.47 -2.59 -6.64
N MET A 176 20.51 -2.07 -6.01
CA MET A 176 21.83 -2.02 -6.65
C MET A 176 22.60 -3.31 -6.34
N TYR A 177 22.79 -4.14 -7.36
CA TYR A 177 23.90 -5.10 -7.35
C TYR A 177 25.19 -4.30 -7.48
N THR A 178 25.96 -4.17 -6.42
CA THR A 178 27.38 -3.86 -6.55
C THR A 178 28.03 -5.12 -7.11
N CYS A 179 28.23 -5.17 -8.43
CA CYS A 179 29.24 -6.07 -8.98
C CYS A 179 30.59 -5.58 -8.46
N HIS A 180 31.10 -6.17 -7.40
CA HIS A 180 32.52 -6.15 -7.12
C HIS A 180 33.18 -6.97 -8.23
N HIS A 181 33.62 -6.29 -9.29
CA HIS A 181 34.69 -6.81 -10.13
C HIS A 181 35.96 -6.74 -9.27
N ASP A 182 36.29 -7.83 -8.62
CA ASP A 182 37.66 -8.09 -8.19
C ASP A 182 38.52 -8.22 -9.46
N LEU A 183 39.06 -7.10 -9.91
CA LEU A 183 40.17 -7.10 -10.83
C LEU A 183 41.41 -7.53 -10.04
N SER A 184 41.54 -8.82 -9.84
CA SER A 184 42.83 -9.42 -9.47
C SER A 184 43.77 -9.25 -10.64
N PHE A 185 44.50 -8.14 -10.66
CA PHE A 185 45.68 -7.97 -11.52
C PHE A 185 46.76 -8.90 -10.97
N HIS A 186 46.85 -10.12 -11.48
CA HIS A 186 48.05 -10.92 -11.34
C HIS A 186 49.04 -10.39 -12.39
N GLY A 187 49.94 -9.51 -11.91
CA GLY A 187 51.13 -9.12 -12.66
C GLY A 187 52.00 -10.34 -12.93
N LEU A 188 52.13 -10.66 -14.20
CA LEU A 188 53.24 -11.49 -14.70
C LEU A 188 54.47 -10.60 -14.74
N LEU A 189 55.42 -10.90 -13.87
CA LEU A 189 56.83 -10.67 -14.10
C LEU A 189 57.48 -12.02 -14.31
N GLY A 190 58.00 -12.25 -15.47
CA GLY A 190 58.87 -13.32 -15.86
C GLY A 190 59.45 -13.01 -17.21
#